data_e28f22e43b52a070c19e2a90116cf4bf
#
_entry.id   e28f22e43b52a070c19e2a90116cf4bf
#
_cell.length_a   1.000
_cell.length_b   1.000
_cell.length_c   1.000
_cell.angle_alpha   90.00
_cell.angle_beta   90.00
_cell.angle_gamma   90.00
#
_symmetry.space_group_name_H-M   'P 1'
#
loop_
_entity.id
_entity.type
_entity.pdbx_description
1 polymer ?
#
loop_
_entity_poly.entity_id
_entity_poly.type
_entity_poly.pdbx_seq_one_letter_code
_entity_poly.pdbx_strand_id
1 'polypeptide(L)'
;MRTGLEGAGTVVAVGRGVSAPAIGDSVVWAAVPGSHAQFVEVPAEVAIPVPAWLDAVEAAALCSQGLTAHYLSNSLQPITAGDTALVWAAGGGVGRLLTQMLAARGARVIAATSSPAKIEAAISAGAERAVLGSDVPAAVKELTDGAGVDVVFDGVGAPTFDVSLASVRRRGLLVVYGRAGGQVPPIDLFRLSSAGSVRLVRPRLADFVATREELMYRATELFDAMHRGKVTARIEATYPLAQISDAHRLLESGAVIGKVVVLPSA
;
A
#
# COMPACT_ATOMS: atom_id res chain seq x y z
N MET A 1 14.34 5.72 20.55
CA MET A 1 13.28 5.02 19.80
C MET A 1 13.90 4.51 18.51
N ARG A 2 13.76 3.22 18.17
CA ARG A 2 14.27 2.68 16.89
C ARG A 2 13.25 3.00 15.79
N THR A 3 13.64 3.75 14.77
CA THR A 3 12.79 4.14 13.65
C THR A 3 13.05 3.26 12.42
N GLY A 4 12.13 3.29 11.43
CA GLY A 4 12.17 2.40 10.28
C GLY A 4 11.57 1.03 10.57
N LEU A 5 10.79 0.51 9.64
CA LEU A 5 10.09 -0.78 9.76
C LEU A 5 10.34 -1.70 8.56
N GLU A 6 10.97 -1.22 7.51
CA GLU A 6 11.22 -1.95 6.27
C GLU A 6 12.58 -1.55 5.68
N GLY A 7 13.14 -2.41 4.88
CA GLY A 7 14.41 -2.16 4.22
C GLY A 7 14.81 -3.30 3.29
N ALA A 8 15.88 -3.09 2.54
CA ALA A 8 16.55 -4.10 1.75
C ALA A 8 18.07 -3.98 1.95
N GLY A 9 18.77 -5.06 1.76
CA GLY A 9 20.23 -5.08 1.90
C GLY A 9 20.83 -6.44 1.62
N THR A 10 22.15 -6.50 1.77
CA THR A 10 22.93 -7.73 1.60
C THR A 10 23.21 -8.36 2.95
N VAL A 11 23.03 -9.66 3.05
CA VAL A 11 23.32 -10.43 4.27
C VAL A 11 24.83 -10.46 4.50
N VAL A 12 25.30 -9.92 5.62
CA VAL A 12 26.73 -9.88 5.99
C VAL A 12 27.07 -10.86 7.11
N ALA A 13 26.07 -11.32 7.85
CA ALA A 13 26.22 -12.33 8.91
C ALA A 13 24.91 -13.11 9.08
N VAL A 14 25.00 -14.34 9.55
CA VAL A 14 23.85 -15.20 9.88
C VAL A 14 23.97 -15.72 11.31
N GLY A 15 22.83 -15.84 11.98
CA GLY A 15 22.75 -16.40 13.31
C GLY A 15 23.02 -17.92 13.34
N ARG A 16 23.30 -18.44 14.52
CA ARG A 16 23.52 -19.89 14.71
C ARG A 16 22.27 -20.68 14.31
N GLY A 17 22.47 -21.68 13.45
CA GLY A 17 21.38 -22.57 13.00
C GLY A 17 20.52 -22.01 11.86
N VAL A 18 20.82 -20.81 11.36
CA VAL A 18 20.16 -20.27 10.17
C VAL A 18 20.78 -20.92 8.93
N SER A 19 19.96 -21.58 8.13
CA SER A 19 20.34 -22.24 6.87
C SER A 19 20.07 -21.37 5.64
N ALA A 20 19.17 -20.41 5.74
CA ALA A 20 18.84 -19.43 4.72
C ALA A 20 18.24 -18.18 5.39
N PRO A 21 18.53 -16.97 4.86
CA PRO A 21 19.41 -16.68 3.71
C PRO A 21 20.90 -16.88 4.02
N ALA A 22 21.74 -17.01 2.97
CA ALA A 22 23.19 -17.11 3.08
C ALA A 22 23.87 -15.73 3.08
N ILE A 23 25.12 -15.67 3.56
CA ILE A 23 25.96 -14.46 3.43
C ILE A 23 26.15 -14.16 1.95
N GLY A 24 25.95 -12.89 1.57
CA GLY A 24 25.98 -12.40 0.20
C GLY A 24 24.60 -12.34 -0.48
N ASP A 25 23.56 -12.98 0.08
CA ASP A 25 22.22 -12.87 -0.48
C ASP A 25 21.64 -11.47 -0.32
N SER A 26 20.93 -11.02 -1.35
CA SER A 26 20.11 -9.81 -1.27
C SER A 26 18.74 -10.16 -0.68
N VAL A 27 18.33 -9.41 0.34
CA VAL A 27 17.05 -9.61 1.03
C VAL A 27 16.30 -8.30 1.21
N VAL A 28 14.96 -8.41 1.30
CA VAL A 28 14.08 -7.30 1.67
C VAL A 28 13.16 -7.77 2.79
N TRP A 29 12.71 -6.85 3.63
CA TRP A 29 11.86 -7.14 4.77
C TRP A 29 10.87 -6.03 5.08
N ALA A 30 9.78 -6.39 5.76
CA ALA A 30 8.80 -5.47 6.32
C ALA A 30 8.57 -5.77 7.80
N ALA A 31 8.08 -4.78 8.54
CA ALA A 31 7.73 -4.86 9.96
C ALA A 31 8.88 -5.18 10.93
N VAL A 32 10.14 -4.87 10.57
CA VAL A 32 11.31 -5.03 11.44
C VAL A 32 11.72 -3.67 12.00
N PRO A 33 11.52 -3.40 13.31
CA PRO A 33 11.87 -2.14 13.94
C PRO A 33 13.37 -1.86 13.92
N GLY A 34 13.73 -0.59 13.64
CA GLY A 34 15.13 -0.15 13.61
C GLY A 34 15.77 -0.24 12.22
N SER A 35 14.95 -0.32 11.17
CA SER A 35 15.44 -0.42 9.79
C SER A 35 16.14 0.85 9.25
N HIS A 36 16.08 1.98 9.97
CA HIS A 36 16.89 3.15 9.64
C HIS A 36 18.30 3.00 10.25
N ALA A 37 19.11 2.10 9.73
CA ALA A 37 20.45 1.80 10.19
C ALA A 37 21.32 1.21 9.07
N GLN A 38 22.66 1.26 9.23
CA GLN A 38 23.59 0.61 8.30
C GLN A 38 23.50 -0.92 8.39
N PHE A 39 23.25 -1.44 9.58
CA PHE A 39 23.07 -2.86 9.83
C PHE A 39 21.77 -3.09 10.60
N VAL A 40 21.02 -4.08 10.18
CA VAL A 40 19.73 -4.44 10.78
C VAL A 40 19.74 -5.93 11.06
N GLU A 41 19.36 -6.29 12.28
CA GLU A 41 19.09 -7.68 12.62
C GLU A 41 17.67 -8.04 12.17
N VAL A 42 17.59 -8.93 11.18
CA VAL A 42 16.32 -9.35 10.57
C VAL A 42 16.09 -10.81 10.88
N PRO A 43 14.95 -11.19 11.48
CA PRO A 43 14.60 -12.60 11.64
C PRO A 43 14.57 -13.32 10.28
N ALA A 44 15.21 -14.50 10.21
CA ALA A 44 15.35 -15.21 8.94
C ALA A 44 14.01 -15.57 8.27
N GLU A 45 12.98 -15.81 9.09
CA GLU A 45 11.64 -16.13 8.64
C GLU A 45 10.91 -14.98 7.92
N VAL A 46 11.33 -13.73 8.13
CA VAL A 46 10.75 -12.55 7.44
C VAL A 46 11.67 -11.94 6.39
N ALA A 47 12.90 -12.46 6.26
CA ALA A 47 13.82 -12.05 5.20
C ALA A 47 13.39 -12.66 3.85
N ILE A 48 12.99 -11.82 2.91
CA ILE A 48 12.51 -12.21 1.57
C ILE A 48 13.68 -12.10 0.60
N PRO A 49 14.05 -13.16 -0.13
CA PRO A 49 15.07 -13.07 -1.18
C PRO A 49 14.66 -12.09 -2.28
N VAL A 50 15.57 -11.21 -2.67
CA VAL A 50 15.37 -10.26 -3.77
C VAL A 50 15.85 -10.91 -5.07
N PRO A 51 15.02 -10.93 -6.14
CA PRO A 51 15.45 -11.44 -7.44
C PRO A 51 16.65 -10.64 -8.01
N ALA A 52 17.54 -11.31 -8.70
CA ALA A 52 18.79 -10.68 -9.22
C ALA A 52 18.58 -9.50 -10.19
N TRP A 53 17.40 -9.40 -10.80
CA TRP A 53 17.03 -8.30 -11.70
C TRP A 53 16.53 -7.05 -10.97
N LEU A 54 16.22 -7.14 -9.67
CA LEU A 54 15.62 -6.06 -8.87
C LEU A 54 16.68 -5.47 -7.96
N ASP A 55 16.91 -4.16 -8.05
CA ASP A 55 17.85 -3.50 -7.16
C ASP A 55 17.27 -3.31 -5.74
N ALA A 56 18.16 -3.09 -4.76
CA ALA A 56 17.79 -2.98 -3.36
C ALA A 56 16.92 -1.77 -3.06
N VAL A 57 17.09 -0.65 -3.77
CA VAL A 57 16.33 0.59 -3.56
C VAL A 57 14.88 0.39 -4.01
N GLU A 58 14.70 -0.20 -5.19
CA GLU A 58 13.37 -0.56 -5.70
C GLU A 58 12.70 -1.63 -4.83
N ALA A 59 13.45 -2.66 -4.39
CA ALA A 59 12.95 -3.68 -3.49
C ALA A 59 12.45 -3.09 -2.17
N ALA A 60 13.22 -2.19 -1.54
CA ALA A 60 12.83 -1.49 -0.32
C ALA A 60 11.60 -0.59 -0.54
N ALA A 61 11.53 0.09 -1.69
CA ALA A 61 10.39 0.94 -2.02
C ALA A 61 9.10 0.15 -2.23
N LEU A 62 9.21 -1.10 -2.71
CA LEU A 62 8.07 -1.94 -3.06
C LEU A 62 7.54 -2.77 -1.88
N CYS A 63 8.39 -3.27 -0.97
CA CYS A 63 8.10 -4.39 -0.10
C CYS A 63 6.83 -4.21 0.75
N SER A 64 6.85 -3.40 1.79
CA SER A 64 5.73 -3.27 2.73
C SER A 64 4.46 -2.74 2.07
N GLN A 65 4.62 -1.75 1.21
CA GLN A 65 3.49 -1.12 0.51
C GLN A 65 2.92 -2.05 -0.56
N GLY A 66 3.76 -2.79 -1.27
CA GLY A 66 3.37 -3.76 -2.28
C GLY A 66 2.68 -4.98 -1.68
N LEU A 67 3.23 -5.54 -0.59
CA LEU A 67 2.57 -6.63 0.16
C LEU A 67 1.19 -6.19 0.68
N THR A 68 1.09 -4.93 1.13
CA THR A 68 -0.20 -4.35 1.56
C THR A 68 -1.17 -4.23 0.39
N ALA A 69 -0.76 -3.64 -0.72
CA ALA A 69 -1.60 -3.53 -1.91
C ALA A 69 -2.01 -4.90 -2.45
N HIS A 70 -1.12 -5.89 -2.36
CA HIS A 70 -1.37 -7.25 -2.80
C HIS A 70 -2.51 -7.90 -2.01
N TYR A 71 -2.46 -7.93 -0.65
CA TYR A 71 -3.54 -8.55 0.09
C TYR A 71 -4.86 -7.78 -0.03
N LEU A 72 -4.81 -6.45 -0.13
CA LEU A 72 -6.00 -5.63 -0.35
C LEU A 72 -6.71 -5.99 -1.65
N SER A 73 -5.96 -6.17 -2.74
CA SER A 73 -6.54 -6.49 -4.06
C SER A 73 -6.88 -7.97 -4.25
N ASN A 74 -6.31 -8.89 -3.45
CA ASN A 74 -6.38 -10.33 -3.70
C ASN A 74 -7.17 -11.12 -2.66
N SER A 75 -7.17 -10.67 -1.38
CA SER A 75 -7.53 -11.58 -0.29
C SER A 75 -8.79 -11.18 0.50
N LEU A 76 -9.27 -9.95 0.36
CA LEU A 76 -10.44 -9.48 1.10
C LEU A 76 -11.75 -9.76 0.37
N GLN A 77 -11.72 -9.59 -0.93
CA GLN A 77 -12.84 -9.83 -1.84
C GLN A 77 -12.25 -10.08 -3.22
N PRO A 78 -12.75 -11.07 -3.98
CA PRO A 78 -12.40 -11.19 -5.38
C PRO A 78 -12.76 -9.91 -6.13
N ILE A 79 -11.76 -9.30 -6.77
CA ILE A 79 -11.95 -8.15 -7.65
C ILE A 79 -11.75 -8.65 -9.08
N THR A 80 -12.75 -8.42 -9.91
CA THR A 80 -12.83 -8.90 -11.29
C THR A 80 -13.02 -7.73 -12.27
N ALA A 81 -12.91 -8.04 -13.54
CA ALA A 81 -13.18 -7.07 -14.61
C ALA A 81 -14.62 -6.53 -14.51
N GLY A 82 -14.75 -5.20 -14.55
CA GLY A 82 -16.02 -4.50 -14.43
C GLY A 82 -16.40 -4.08 -13.01
N ASP A 83 -15.77 -4.63 -11.96
CA ASP A 83 -15.96 -4.12 -10.60
C ASP A 83 -15.43 -2.68 -10.50
N THR A 84 -16.11 -1.86 -9.69
CA THR A 84 -15.72 -0.47 -9.46
C THR A 84 -15.13 -0.32 -8.06
N ALA A 85 -13.94 0.28 -7.97
CA ALA A 85 -13.23 0.50 -6.72
C ALA A 85 -12.94 2.00 -6.50
N LEU A 86 -13.17 2.50 -5.28
CA LEU A 86 -12.67 3.80 -4.84
C LEU A 86 -11.40 3.59 -4.02
N VAL A 87 -10.31 4.25 -4.39
CA VAL A 87 -9.03 4.20 -3.67
C VAL A 87 -8.70 5.59 -3.13
N TRP A 88 -8.73 5.75 -1.81
CA TRP A 88 -8.25 6.96 -1.13
C TRP A 88 -6.73 6.99 -1.01
N ALA A 89 -6.18 8.20 -0.97
CA ALA A 89 -4.73 8.43 -0.96
C ALA A 89 -4.00 7.74 -2.14
N ALA A 90 -4.63 7.74 -3.31
CA ALA A 90 -4.15 7.04 -4.50
C ALA A 90 -2.79 7.53 -5.03
N GLY A 91 -2.36 8.76 -4.67
CA GLY A 91 -1.01 9.26 -4.96
C GLY A 91 0.06 8.78 -3.98
N GLY A 92 -0.31 8.17 -2.85
CA GLY A 92 0.62 7.62 -1.87
C GLY A 92 1.12 6.21 -2.25
N GLY A 93 2.07 5.69 -1.49
CA GLY A 93 2.74 4.44 -1.85
C GLY A 93 1.80 3.22 -1.98
N VAL A 94 0.99 2.91 -0.96
CA VAL A 94 0.03 1.79 -1.04
C VAL A 94 -1.06 2.09 -2.06
N GLY A 95 -1.67 3.28 -2.01
CA GLY A 95 -2.79 3.62 -2.89
C GLY A 95 -2.42 3.56 -4.37
N ARG A 96 -1.21 4.01 -4.74
CA ARG A 96 -0.72 3.95 -6.12
C ARG A 96 -0.50 2.50 -6.59
N LEU A 97 0.14 1.67 -5.78
CA LEU A 97 0.36 0.25 -6.10
C LEU A 97 -0.97 -0.52 -6.18
N LEU A 98 -1.89 -0.24 -5.27
CA LEU A 98 -3.23 -0.82 -5.25
C LEU A 98 -4.02 -0.43 -6.53
N THR A 99 -3.96 0.84 -6.94
CA THR A 99 -4.58 1.31 -8.19
C THR A 99 -4.06 0.51 -9.39
N GLN A 100 -2.72 0.32 -9.50
CA GLN A 100 -2.11 -0.46 -10.57
C GLN A 100 -2.61 -1.93 -10.56
N MET A 101 -2.64 -2.57 -9.37
CA MET A 101 -3.06 -3.96 -9.25
C MET A 101 -4.54 -4.15 -9.59
N LEU A 102 -5.41 -3.23 -9.19
CA LEU A 102 -6.84 -3.25 -9.52
C LEU A 102 -7.08 -3.02 -11.01
N ALA A 103 -6.43 -2.03 -11.60
CA ALA A 103 -6.50 -1.75 -13.03
C ALA A 103 -6.00 -2.92 -13.88
N ALA A 104 -4.90 -3.57 -13.46
CA ALA A 104 -4.36 -4.76 -14.13
C ALA A 104 -5.33 -5.97 -14.11
N ARG A 105 -6.35 -5.96 -13.24
CA ARG A 105 -7.44 -6.95 -13.17
C ARG A 105 -8.68 -6.55 -13.95
N GLY A 106 -8.65 -5.37 -14.57
CA GLY A 106 -9.79 -4.83 -15.33
C GLY A 106 -10.84 -4.14 -14.46
N ALA A 107 -10.55 -3.84 -13.19
CA ALA A 107 -11.43 -3.04 -12.36
C ALA A 107 -11.41 -1.57 -12.80
N ARG A 108 -12.55 -0.90 -12.65
CA ARG A 108 -12.72 0.53 -12.87
C ARG A 108 -12.33 1.25 -11.57
N VAL A 109 -11.23 2.01 -11.58
CA VAL A 109 -10.71 2.64 -10.38
C VAL A 109 -11.00 4.13 -10.36
N ILE A 110 -11.70 4.58 -9.32
CA ILE A 110 -11.83 5.99 -8.94
C ILE A 110 -10.74 6.27 -7.91
N ALA A 111 -9.79 7.13 -8.25
CA ALA A 111 -8.67 7.51 -7.40
C ALA A 111 -8.92 8.84 -6.72
N ALA A 112 -8.97 8.85 -5.39
CA ALA A 112 -9.09 10.07 -4.60
C ALA A 112 -7.70 10.54 -4.12
N THR A 113 -7.37 11.79 -4.41
CA THR A 113 -6.09 12.41 -4.08
C THR A 113 -6.24 13.64 -3.19
N SER A 114 -5.15 14.02 -2.52
CA SER A 114 -5.11 15.18 -1.62
C SER A 114 -4.74 16.49 -2.31
N SER A 115 -4.26 16.44 -3.56
CA SER A 115 -3.86 17.65 -4.30
C SER A 115 -3.94 17.44 -5.81
N PRO A 116 -4.10 18.52 -6.59
CA PRO A 116 -4.11 18.46 -8.05
C PRO A 116 -2.83 17.82 -8.64
N ALA A 117 -1.67 18.08 -8.04
CA ALA A 117 -0.39 17.51 -8.48
C ALA A 117 -0.34 15.96 -8.47
N LYS A 118 -1.23 15.32 -7.71
CA LYS A 118 -1.31 13.85 -7.61
C LYS A 118 -2.30 13.21 -8.60
N ILE A 119 -3.13 14.01 -9.27
CA ILE A 119 -4.16 13.50 -10.19
C ILE A 119 -3.52 12.77 -11.36
N GLU A 120 -2.54 13.39 -12.02
CA GLU A 120 -1.85 12.78 -13.15
C GLU A 120 -1.15 11.47 -12.78
N ALA A 121 -0.52 11.43 -11.59
CA ALA A 121 0.14 10.23 -11.09
C ALA A 121 -0.85 9.08 -10.81
N ALA A 122 -2.08 9.40 -10.40
CA ALA A 122 -3.14 8.41 -10.19
C ALA A 122 -3.71 7.90 -11.53
N ILE A 123 -3.89 8.76 -12.52
CA ILE A 123 -4.28 8.37 -13.89
C ILE A 123 -3.18 7.47 -14.50
N SER A 124 -1.91 7.88 -14.39
CA SER A 124 -0.77 7.08 -14.89
C SER A 124 -0.63 5.72 -14.17
N ALA A 125 -1.19 5.59 -12.97
CA ALA A 125 -1.29 4.31 -12.27
C ALA A 125 -2.46 3.43 -12.75
N GLY A 126 -3.25 3.88 -13.72
CA GLY A 126 -4.35 3.13 -14.31
C GLY A 126 -5.73 3.45 -13.74
N ALA A 127 -5.89 4.54 -12.98
CA ALA A 127 -7.21 4.98 -12.56
C ALA A 127 -8.03 5.45 -13.79
N GLU A 128 -9.29 5.02 -13.86
CA GLU A 128 -10.24 5.51 -14.87
C GLU A 128 -10.59 6.98 -14.63
N ARG A 129 -10.72 7.34 -13.36
CA ARG A 129 -10.95 8.72 -12.92
C ARG A 129 -10.09 9.05 -11.71
N ALA A 130 -9.47 10.22 -11.70
CA ALA A 130 -8.79 10.74 -10.53
C ALA A 130 -9.37 12.11 -10.14
N VAL A 131 -9.67 12.29 -8.85
CA VAL A 131 -10.36 13.48 -8.34
C VAL A 131 -9.75 13.92 -7.01
N LEU A 132 -10.03 15.16 -6.62
CA LEU A 132 -9.81 15.61 -5.24
C LEU A 132 -10.82 14.94 -4.30
N GLY A 133 -10.45 14.82 -3.03
CA GLY A 133 -11.32 14.19 -2.03
C GLY A 133 -12.72 14.80 -1.93
N SER A 134 -12.83 16.13 -2.14
CA SER A 134 -14.12 16.85 -2.17
C SER A 134 -15.05 16.41 -3.29
N ASP A 135 -14.49 15.94 -4.40
CA ASP A 135 -15.24 15.63 -5.62
C ASP A 135 -15.63 14.14 -5.71
N VAL A 136 -15.21 13.34 -4.72
CA VAL A 136 -15.50 11.89 -4.67
C VAL A 136 -16.99 11.57 -4.76
N PRO A 137 -17.90 12.25 -4.01
CA PRO A 137 -19.34 11.93 -4.10
C PRO A 137 -19.90 12.10 -5.52
N ALA A 138 -19.49 13.16 -6.22
CA ALA A 138 -19.92 13.42 -7.60
C ALA A 138 -19.35 12.40 -8.56
N ALA A 139 -18.05 12.08 -8.47
CA ALA A 139 -17.39 11.10 -9.31
C ALA A 139 -17.97 9.69 -9.13
N VAL A 140 -18.22 9.27 -7.89
CA VAL A 140 -18.85 7.97 -7.60
C VAL A 140 -20.25 7.91 -8.20
N LYS A 141 -21.07 8.95 -8.00
CA LYS A 141 -22.42 9.00 -8.56
C LYS A 141 -22.42 8.91 -10.09
N GLU A 142 -21.55 9.66 -10.75
CA GLU A 142 -21.43 9.68 -12.21
C GLU A 142 -20.99 8.32 -12.77
N LEU A 143 -19.91 7.73 -12.21
CA LEU A 143 -19.32 6.51 -12.76
C LEU A 143 -20.07 5.22 -12.40
N THR A 144 -21.03 5.29 -11.47
CA THR A 144 -21.82 4.14 -11.02
C THR A 144 -23.32 4.34 -11.21
N ASP A 145 -23.76 5.36 -11.96
CA ASP A 145 -25.17 5.73 -12.11
C ASP A 145 -25.91 5.85 -10.77
N GLY A 146 -25.19 6.29 -9.73
CA GLY A 146 -25.71 6.44 -8.37
C GLY A 146 -25.78 5.14 -7.54
N ALA A 147 -25.36 4.00 -8.07
CA ALA A 147 -25.39 2.72 -7.34
C ALA A 147 -24.34 2.61 -6.23
N GLY A 148 -23.23 3.38 -6.33
CA GLY A 148 -22.06 3.26 -5.48
C GLY A 148 -21.05 2.21 -5.97
N VAL A 149 -19.84 2.23 -5.42
CA VAL A 149 -18.74 1.32 -5.81
C VAL A 149 -18.85 -0.03 -5.09
N ASP A 150 -18.30 -1.09 -5.71
CA ASP A 150 -18.24 -2.43 -5.13
C ASP A 150 -17.39 -2.47 -3.87
N VAL A 151 -16.28 -1.73 -3.89
CA VAL A 151 -15.34 -1.66 -2.77
C VAL A 151 -14.73 -0.27 -2.63
N VAL A 152 -14.58 0.18 -1.37
CA VAL A 152 -13.78 1.36 -1.01
C VAL A 152 -12.56 0.91 -0.24
N PHE A 153 -11.39 1.37 -0.67
CA PHE A 153 -10.13 1.21 0.03
C PHE A 153 -9.71 2.55 0.64
N ASP A 154 -9.84 2.67 1.95
CA ASP A 154 -9.58 3.91 2.69
C ASP A 154 -8.28 3.81 3.51
N GLY A 155 -7.25 4.52 3.05
CA GLY A 155 -5.96 4.66 3.73
C GLY A 155 -5.86 5.90 4.61
N VAL A 156 -6.88 6.77 4.61
CA VAL A 156 -6.88 8.07 5.30
C VAL A 156 -7.51 7.97 6.68
N GLY A 157 -8.70 7.43 6.79
CA GLY A 157 -9.38 7.18 8.07
C GLY A 157 -10.39 8.25 8.46
N ALA A 158 -10.22 8.91 9.62
CA ALA A 158 -11.24 9.77 10.21
C ALA A 158 -11.90 10.79 9.25
N PRO A 159 -11.15 11.59 8.47
CA PRO A 159 -11.77 12.62 7.62
C PRO A 159 -12.49 12.07 6.38
N THR A 160 -12.25 10.82 6.00
CA THR A 160 -12.81 10.22 4.79
C THR A 160 -13.86 9.15 5.05
N PHE A 161 -13.96 8.67 6.29
CA PHE A 161 -14.79 7.52 6.64
C PHE A 161 -16.26 7.67 6.24
N ASP A 162 -16.88 8.82 6.51
CA ASP A 162 -18.29 9.03 6.22
C ASP A 162 -18.56 9.08 4.71
N VAL A 163 -17.70 9.73 3.94
CA VAL A 163 -17.77 9.74 2.49
C VAL A 163 -17.51 8.33 1.92
N SER A 164 -16.54 7.63 2.50
CA SER A 164 -16.23 6.24 2.13
C SER A 164 -17.44 5.33 2.33
N LEU A 165 -18.10 5.41 3.49
CA LEU A 165 -19.29 4.60 3.79
C LEU A 165 -20.47 4.93 2.85
N ALA A 166 -20.68 6.21 2.55
CA ALA A 166 -21.74 6.66 1.63
C ALA A 166 -21.45 6.31 0.16
N SER A 167 -20.18 6.04 -0.19
CA SER A 167 -19.77 5.70 -1.55
C SER A 167 -19.94 4.23 -1.89
N VAL A 168 -20.07 3.36 -0.89
CA VAL A 168 -20.22 1.91 -1.11
C VAL A 168 -21.65 1.56 -1.54
N ARG A 169 -21.78 0.70 -2.56
CA ARG A 169 -23.08 0.17 -2.95
C ARG A 169 -23.70 -0.73 -1.87
N ARG A 170 -25.01 -1.02 -2.00
CA ARG A 170 -25.64 -2.04 -1.15
C ARG A 170 -24.84 -3.34 -1.16
N ARG A 171 -24.58 -3.89 0.05
CA ARG A 171 -23.85 -5.13 0.30
C ARG A 171 -22.40 -5.12 -0.21
N GLY A 172 -21.85 -3.93 -0.51
CA GLY A 172 -20.46 -3.74 -0.89
C GLY A 172 -19.49 -3.82 0.30
N LEU A 173 -18.26 -3.47 0.08
CA LEU A 173 -17.16 -3.59 1.05
C LEU A 173 -16.48 -2.25 1.30
N LEU A 174 -16.36 -1.83 2.56
CA LEU A 174 -15.50 -0.74 3.01
C LEU A 174 -14.28 -1.31 3.72
N VAL A 175 -13.10 -1.04 3.20
CA VAL A 175 -11.81 -1.46 3.77
C VAL A 175 -11.07 -0.24 4.29
N VAL A 176 -11.01 -0.08 5.60
CA VAL A 176 -10.22 0.98 6.25
C VAL A 176 -8.84 0.41 6.59
N TYR A 177 -7.86 0.50 5.68
CA TYR A 177 -6.54 -0.12 5.89
C TYR A 177 -5.51 0.83 6.51
N GLY A 178 -5.76 2.15 6.45
CA GLY A 178 -4.86 3.18 6.97
C GLY A 178 -5.50 4.13 7.98
N ARG A 179 -4.70 5.07 8.46
CA ARG A 179 -5.10 6.16 9.37
C ARG A 179 -4.24 7.41 9.17
N ALA A 180 -3.85 7.71 7.93
CA ALA A 180 -2.96 8.85 7.65
C ALA A 180 -3.56 10.19 8.09
N GLY A 181 -4.89 10.33 8.04
CA GLY A 181 -5.64 11.50 8.52
C GLY A 181 -6.19 11.38 9.94
N GLY A 182 -5.86 10.29 10.67
CA GLY A 182 -6.34 10.03 12.01
C GLY A 182 -7.16 8.75 12.13
N GLN A 183 -7.33 8.31 13.36
CA GLN A 183 -8.10 7.10 13.67
C GLN A 183 -9.60 7.37 13.53
N VAL A 184 -10.33 6.47 12.86
CA VAL A 184 -11.79 6.50 12.84
C VAL A 184 -12.32 6.37 14.27
N PRO A 185 -13.21 7.28 14.72
CA PRO A 185 -13.80 7.18 16.05
C PRO A 185 -14.70 5.95 16.17
N PRO A 186 -15.12 5.57 17.39
CA PRO A 186 -16.12 4.52 17.57
C PRO A 186 -17.35 4.78 16.71
N ILE A 187 -17.86 3.75 16.04
CA ILE A 187 -19.01 3.84 15.15
C ILE A 187 -20.17 3.01 15.69
N ASP A 188 -21.38 3.50 15.48
CA ASP A 188 -22.58 2.70 15.67
C ASP A 188 -22.72 1.71 14.50
N LEU A 189 -22.83 0.42 14.82
CA LEU A 189 -22.96 -0.63 13.81
C LEU A 189 -24.25 -0.52 12.99
N PHE A 190 -25.32 0.12 13.53
CA PHE A 190 -26.53 0.40 12.75
C PHE A 190 -26.26 1.25 11.51
N ARG A 191 -25.21 2.04 11.50
CA ARG A 191 -24.79 2.79 10.30
C ARG A 191 -24.48 1.88 9.12
N LEU A 192 -23.93 0.68 9.36
CA LEU A 192 -23.62 -0.27 8.28
C LEU A 192 -24.90 -0.83 7.64
N SER A 193 -25.93 -1.13 8.44
CA SER A 193 -27.23 -1.56 7.91
C SER A 193 -27.95 -0.43 7.19
N SER A 194 -27.96 0.78 7.76
CA SER A 194 -28.56 1.97 7.14
C SER A 194 -27.90 2.35 5.81
N ALA A 195 -26.58 2.14 5.69
CA ALA A 195 -25.83 2.32 4.45
C ALA A 195 -26.05 1.18 3.42
N GLY A 196 -26.95 0.24 3.67
CA GLY A 196 -27.25 -0.84 2.76
C GLY A 196 -26.56 -2.17 3.06
N SER A 197 -26.39 -2.51 4.34
CA SER A 197 -25.72 -3.74 4.81
C SER A 197 -24.28 -3.84 4.31
N VAL A 198 -23.54 -2.74 4.43
CA VAL A 198 -22.13 -2.65 4.03
C VAL A 198 -21.29 -3.52 4.94
N ARG A 199 -20.35 -4.26 4.36
CA ARG A 199 -19.31 -4.99 5.09
C ARG A 199 -18.16 -4.04 5.42
N LEU A 200 -17.69 -4.02 6.66
CA LEU A 200 -16.56 -3.20 7.11
C LEU A 200 -15.42 -4.09 7.57
N VAL A 201 -14.22 -3.83 7.05
CA VAL A 201 -13.00 -4.55 7.44
C VAL A 201 -11.89 -3.57 7.77
N ARG A 202 -11.15 -3.88 8.86
CA ARG A 202 -9.91 -3.18 9.27
C ARG A 202 -8.74 -4.17 9.30
N PRO A 203 -8.12 -4.44 8.14
CA PRO A 203 -7.06 -5.44 8.04
C PRO A 203 -5.70 -4.88 8.49
N ARG A 204 -4.76 -5.80 8.80
CA ARG A 204 -3.33 -5.50 9.05
C ARG A 204 -2.47 -6.43 8.22
N LEU A 205 -1.37 -5.93 7.67
CA LEU A 205 -0.43 -6.74 6.89
C LEU A 205 0.00 -8.02 7.64
N ALA A 206 0.29 -7.92 8.94
CA ALA A 206 0.75 -9.05 9.74
C ALA A 206 -0.19 -10.27 9.71
N ASP A 207 -1.49 -10.05 9.55
CA ASP A 207 -2.48 -11.14 9.53
C ASP A 207 -2.53 -11.84 8.15
N PHE A 208 -1.91 -11.24 7.12
CA PHE A 208 -1.85 -11.76 5.74
C PHE A 208 -0.46 -12.27 5.33
N VAL A 209 0.51 -12.16 6.22
CA VAL A 209 1.88 -12.68 6.07
C VAL A 209 2.29 -13.43 7.35
N ALA A 210 1.32 -14.08 8.00
CA ALA A 210 1.51 -14.73 9.30
C ALA A 210 2.42 -15.97 9.21
N THR A 211 2.45 -16.61 8.06
CA THR A 211 3.34 -17.75 7.80
C THR A 211 4.39 -17.39 6.74
N ARG A 212 5.52 -18.10 6.77
CA ARG A 212 6.55 -17.96 5.73
C ARG A 212 5.98 -18.25 4.33
N GLU A 213 5.10 -19.22 4.22
CA GLU A 213 4.46 -19.60 2.96
C GLU A 213 3.61 -18.44 2.41
N GLU A 214 2.74 -17.84 3.22
CA GLU A 214 1.94 -16.67 2.82
C GLU A 214 2.80 -15.47 2.43
N LEU A 215 3.87 -15.20 3.21
CA LEU A 215 4.80 -14.12 2.91
C LEU A 215 5.47 -14.34 1.55
N MET A 216 6.01 -15.53 1.31
CA MET A 216 6.71 -15.87 0.06
C MET A 216 5.76 -15.89 -1.13
N TYR A 217 4.55 -16.42 -0.98
CA TYR A 217 3.52 -16.37 -2.03
C TYR A 217 3.28 -14.93 -2.49
N ARG A 218 3.01 -14.02 -1.54
CA ARG A 218 2.73 -12.62 -1.87
C ARG A 218 3.92 -11.88 -2.45
N ALA A 219 5.11 -12.15 -1.92
CA ALA A 219 6.35 -11.54 -2.42
C ALA A 219 6.63 -11.98 -3.86
N THR A 220 6.47 -13.26 -4.16
CA THR A 220 6.65 -13.81 -5.51
C THR A 220 5.68 -13.19 -6.50
N GLU A 221 4.37 -13.18 -6.18
CA GLU A 221 3.34 -12.55 -7.03
C GLU A 221 3.62 -11.05 -7.27
N LEU A 222 4.09 -10.34 -6.24
CA LEU A 222 4.43 -8.93 -6.31
C LEU A 222 5.64 -8.68 -7.24
N PHE A 223 6.73 -9.45 -7.07
CA PHE A 223 7.91 -9.37 -7.91
C PHE A 223 7.60 -9.76 -9.35
N ASP A 224 6.80 -10.80 -9.56
CA ASP A 224 6.35 -11.19 -10.88
C ASP A 224 5.52 -10.09 -11.56
N ALA A 225 4.62 -9.43 -10.82
CA ALA A 225 3.84 -8.32 -11.35
C ALA A 225 4.74 -7.13 -11.74
N MET A 226 5.79 -6.86 -10.95
CA MET A 226 6.78 -5.84 -11.27
C MET A 226 7.62 -6.23 -12.50
N HIS A 227 8.12 -7.45 -12.56
CA HIS A 227 8.91 -7.95 -13.69
C HIS A 227 8.14 -7.86 -15.03
N ARG A 228 6.82 -8.10 -14.99
CA ARG A 228 5.93 -7.96 -16.16
C ARG A 228 5.48 -6.52 -16.43
N GLY A 229 6.00 -5.53 -15.70
CA GLY A 229 5.64 -4.12 -15.85
C GLY A 229 4.19 -3.76 -15.46
N LYS A 230 3.47 -4.67 -14.77
CA LYS A 230 2.11 -4.41 -14.28
C LYS A 230 2.08 -3.53 -13.03
N VAL A 231 3.17 -3.53 -12.28
CA VAL A 231 3.35 -2.76 -11.05
C VAL A 231 4.72 -2.10 -11.09
N THR A 232 4.77 -0.81 -10.75
CA THR A 232 6.02 -0.05 -10.69
C THR A 232 6.07 0.73 -9.39
N ALA A 233 7.18 0.63 -8.65
CA ALA A 233 7.47 1.51 -7.55
C ALA A 233 7.79 2.92 -8.09
N ARG A 234 7.27 3.96 -7.40
CA ARG A 234 7.69 5.33 -7.63
C ARG A 234 8.46 5.83 -6.43
N ILE A 235 9.72 6.16 -6.63
CA ILE A 235 10.58 6.77 -5.62
C ILE A 235 10.60 8.26 -5.88
N GLU A 236 10.03 9.04 -4.95
CA GLU A 236 9.98 10.51 -5.07
C GLU A 236 11.32 11.14 -4.73
N ALA A 237 11.98 10.60 -3.71
CA ALA A 237 13.28 11.10 -3.27
C ALA A 237 14.07 10.03 -2.52
N THR A 238 15.41 10.16 -2.57
CA THR A 238 16.33 9.41 -1.74
C THR A 238 17.10 10.35 -0.83
N TYR A 239 17.36 9.94 0.40
CA TYR A 239 18.11 10.70 1.39
C TYR A 239 19.20 9.84 2.02
N PRO A 240 20.40 10.38 2.30
CA PRO A 240 21.34 9.69 3.16
C PRO A 240 20.79 9.58 4.59
N LEU A 241 21.19 8.55 5.34
CA LEU A 241 20.71 8.31 6.70
C LEU A 241 20.91 9.53 7.62
N ALA A 242 22.00 10.29 7.44
CA ALA A 242 22.25 11.52 8.19
C ALA A 242 21.17 12.61 7.98
N GLN A 243 20.42 12.54 6.91
CA GLN A 243 19.35 13.49 6.56
C GLN A 243 17.94 12.90 6.80
N ILE A 244 17.79 11.90 7.65
CA ILE A 244 16.51 11.23 7.92
C ILE A 244 15.42 12.20 8.38
N SER A 245 15.79 13.27 9.10
CA SER A 245 14.84 14.30 9.52
C SER A 245 14.23 15.07 8.36
N ASP A 246 14.99 15.24 7.26
CA ASP A 246 14.50 15.91 6.05
C ASP A 246 13.53 14.97 5.30
N ALA A 247 13.86 13.66 5.24
CA ALA A 247 12.99 12.64 4.69
C ALA A 247 11.62 12.60 5.42
N HIS A 248 11.64 12.66 6.76
CA HIS A 248 10.40 12.72 7.56
C HIS A 248 9.61 14.01 7.30
N ARG A 249 10.27 15.17 7.26
CA ARG A 249 9.59 16.44 6.95
C ARG A 249 8.92 16.42 5.58
N LEU A 250 9.59 15.83 4.58
CA LEU A 250 9.00 15.65 3.26
C LEU A 250 7.76 14.75 3.30
N LEU A 251 7.81 13.62 4.04
CA LEU A 251 6.65 12.74 4.21
C LEU A 251 5.48 13.45 4.91
N GLU A 252 5.77 14.20 5.98
CA GLU A 252 4.77 14.93 6.78
C GLU A 252 4.13 16.09 6.00
N SER A 253 4.82 16.64 5.01
CA SER A 253 4.27 17.69 4.14
C SER A 253 3.08 17.21 3.30
N GLY A 254 2.90 15.91 3.14
CA GLY A 254 1.88 15.32 2.27
C GLY A 254 2.14 15.52 0.77
N ALA A 255 3.29 16.08 0.36
CA ALA A 255 3.62 16.34 -1.05
C ALA A 255 4.07 15.08 -1.81
N VAL A 256 4.57 14.06 -1.10
CA VAL A 256 5.15 12.84 -1.68
C VAL A 256 4.16 12.10 -2.58
N ILE A 257 4.67 11.70 -3.76
CA ILE A 257 4.00 10.76 -4.67
C ILE A 257 4.79 9.46 -4.67
N GLY A 258 4.23 8.40 -4.08
CA GLY A 258 4.92 7.12 -3.94
C GLY A 258 5.75 7.00 -2.66
N LYS A 259 7.07 6.84 -2.76
CA LYS A 259 7.97 6.45 -1.67
C LYS A 259 9.14 7.41 -1.50
N VAL A 260 9.57 7.61 -0.26
CA VAL A 260 10.89 8.17 0.09
C VAL A 260 11.77 7.04 0.60
N VAL A 261 13.00 6.94 0.14
CA VAL A 261 13.96 5.91 0.53
C VAL A 261 15.15 6.56 1.23
N VAL A 262 15.61 5.92 2.31
CA VAL A 262 16.81 6.34 3.05
C VAL A 262 17.95 5.39 2.72
N LEU A 263 19.10 5.93 2.30
CA LEU A 263 20.30 5.18 1.97
C LEU A 263 21.28 5.25 3.17
N PRO A 264 21.59 4.11 3.81
CA PRO A 264 22.43 4.11 5.02
C PRO A 264 23.88 4.48 4.79
N SER A 265 24.40 4.23 3.59
CA SER A 265 25.74 4.62 3.16
C SER A 265 25.62 5.40 1.86
N ALA A 266 26.12 6.62 1.84
CA ALA A 266 26.43 7.37 0.63
C ALA A 266 27.92 7.22 0.35
#